data_299b616af17a13668deb7ba27ef716e0
#
_entry.id   299b616af17a13668deb7ba27ef716e0
#
_cell.length_a   1.000
_cell.length_b   1.000
_cell.length_c   1.000
_cell.angle_alpha   90.00
_cell.angle_beta   90.00
_cell.angle_gamma   90.00
#
_symmetry.space_group_name_H-M   'P 1'
#
loop_
_entity.id
_entity.type
_entity.pdbx_description
1 polymer ?
#
loop_
_entity_poly.entity_id
_entity_poly.type
_entity_poly.pdbx_seq_one_letter_code
_entity_poly.pdbx_strand_id
1 'polypeptide(L)'
;MLFRSHDASEIWQRTQEVITGALKNAGILGSQLSAIGITNQRETTVIWDKSTGLPLANAIVWQDTRTQELLNALPDSAKSTITHKTGLAIAPYFSGSKMTWLIENVVEVKSAIRAGNALVGTIDSWLVWNLTGGENGGVHMTDVTNASRTLLMNLETLNWDDELLSYFKVPASILPEIRSSAEIYGYTDPRGPLGAAVPIAGILGDQQAAMVGQTCFDRGESKTTYGTGNFALLNTGTEIVRSKNGLLTTVCFKFGSAPAHYALEGSVAVTGSAIQWLGDQLQIITNAAEVEALAASVPDNGGIYFVPALDRKSTRLNSSHEWISRMPSSA
;
A
#
# COMPACT_ATOMS: atom_id res chain seq x y z
N MET A 1 7.63 9.61 17.54
CA MET A 1 6.37 9.18 16.90
C MET A 1 6.13 10.09 15.72
N LEU A 2 5.89 9.54 14.53
CA LEU A 2 5.61 10.31 13.32
C LEU A 2 4.10 10.18 13.04
N PHE A 3 3.38 11.30 13.04
CA PHE A 3 1.97 11.37 12.66
C PHE A 3 1.87 11.86 11.22
N ARG A 4 1.25 11.07 10.35
CA ARG A 4 0.96 11.45 8.97
C ARG A 4 -0.46 11.04 8.61
N SER A 5 -1.24 11.99 8.10
CA SER A 5 -2.60 11.73 7.65
C SER A 5 -2.92 12.55 6.41
N HIS A 6 -3.84 12.03 5.58
CA HIS A 6 -4.41 12.73 4.44
C HIS A 6 -5.90 12.93 4.66
N ASP A 7 -6.46 13.99 4.10
CA ASP A 7 -7.90 14.16 3.97
C ASP A 7 -8.41 13.27 2.82
N ALA A 8 -9.23 12.28 3.15
CA ALA A 8 -9.78 11.37 2.15
C ALA A 8 -10.80 12.07 1.23
N SER A 9 -11.47 13.13 1.70
CA SER A 9 -12.35 13.95 0.88
C SER A 9 -11.55 14.74 -0.17
N GLU A 10 -10.39 15.29 0.21
CA GLU A 10 -9.50 15.94 -0.75
C GLU A 10 -8.97 14.95 -1.79
N ILE A 11 -8.59 13.72 -1.39
CA ILE A 11 -8.17 12.68 -2.34
C ILE A 11 -9.28 12.43 -3.37
N TRP A 12 -10.53 12.30 -2.92
CA TRP A 12 -11.65 12.10 -3.85
C TRP A 12 -11.88 13.32 -4.76
N GLN A 13 -11.87 14.52 -4.21
CA GLN A 13 -12.00 15.74 -4.99
C GLN A 13 -10.91 15.84 -6.08
N ARG A 14 -9.64 15.63 -5.71
CA ARG A 14 -8.53 15.66 -6.68
C ARG A 14 -8.66 14.59 -7.73
N THR A 15 -9.14 13.40 -7.36
CA THR A 15 -9.40 12.32 -8.31
C THR A 15 -10.43 12.73 -9.36
N GLN A 16 -11.52 13.39 -8.96
CA GLN A 16 -12.53 13.92 -9.89
C GLN A 16 -11.95 14.99 -10.83
N GLU A 17 -11.17 15.92 -10.28
CA GLU A 17 -10.49 16.98 -11.06
C GLU A 17 -9.55 16.39 -12.11
N VAL A 18 -8.73 15.40 -11.72
CA VAL A 18 -7.77 14.74 -12.62
C VAL A 18 -8.49 13.95 -13.72
N ILE A 19 -9.53 13.19 -13.39
CA ILE A 19 -10.35 12.45 -14.38
C ILE A 19 -10.94 13.42 -15.40
N THR A 20 -11.60 14.47 -14.94
CA THR A 20 -12.22 15.48 -15.81
C THR A 20 -11.19 16.19 -16.68
N GLY A 21 -10.05 16.55 -16.09
CA GLY A 21 -8.92 17.17 -16.81
C GLY A 21 -8.32 16.25 -17.87
N ALA A 22 -8.13 14.97 -17.56
CA ALA A 22 -7.59 13.99 -18.50
C ALA A 22 -8.51 13.77 -19.70
N LEU A 23 -9.81 13.61 -19.47
CA LEU A 23 -10.81 13.47 -20.55
C LEU A 23 -10.83 14.72 -21.44
N LYS A 24 -10.83 15.91 -20.84
CA LYS A 24 -10.79 17.18 -21.56
C LYS A 24 -9.52 17.32 -22.42
N ASN A 25 -8.35 17.00 -21.84
CA ASN A 25 -7.08 17.10 -22.55
C ASN A 25 -6.97 16.10 -23.70
N ALA A 26 -7.54 14.91 -23.54
CA ALA A 26 -7.60 13.90 -24.58
C ALA A 26 -8.69 14.18 -25.65
N GLY A 27 -9.63 15.08 -25.38
CA GLY A 27 -10.74 15.38 -26.27
C GLY A 27 -11.73 14.22 -26.43
N ILE A 28 -11.88 13.38 -25.38
CA ILE A 28 -12.78 12.21 -25.40
C ILE A 28 -13.83 12.29 -24.30
N LEU A 29 -14.89 11.52 -24.47
CA LEU A 29 -15.95 11.30 -23.47
C LEU A 29 -15.63 10.04 -22.65
N GLY A 30 -16.10 9.98 -21.40
CA GLY A 30 -15.96 8.79 -20.57
C GLY A 30 -16.60 7.54 -21.22
N SER A 31 -17.66 7.69 -21.99
CA SER A 31 -18.30 6.59 -22.74
C SER A 31 -17.42 5.95 -23.82
N GLN A 32 -16.32 6.57 -24.18
CA GLN A 32 -15.34 6.05 -25.15
C GLN A 32 -14.24 5.21 -24.47
N LEU A 33 -14.22 5.19 -23.13
CA LEU A 33 -13.28 4.36 -22.37
C LEU A 33 -13.77 2.91 -22.31
N SER A 34 -12.89 1.97 -22.59
CA SER A 34 -13.19 0.54 -22.48
C SER A 34 -13.21 0.06 -21.02
N ALA A 35 -12.36 0.61 -20.18
CA ALA A 35 -12.26 0.27 -18.77
C ALA A 35 -11.40 1.29 -18.00
N ILE A 36 -11.41 1.17 -16.65
CA ILE A 36 -10.54 1.87 -15.73
C ILE A 36 -9.74 0.84 -14.92
N GLY A 37 -8.44 1.14 -14.71
CA GLY A 37 -7.61 0.50 -13.71
C GLY A 37 -7.30 1.45 -12.57
N ILE A 38 -7.26 0.94 -11.35
CA ILE A 38 -6.94 1.69 -10.13
C ILE A 38 -5.63 1.18 -9.54
N THR A 39 -4.75 2.10 -9.21
CA THR A 39 -3.57 1.83 -8.40
C THR A 39 -3.45 2.87 -7.30
N ASN A 40 -2.86 2.50 -6.18
CA ASN A 40 -2.80 3.35 -5.00
C ASN A 40 -1.55 3.07 -4.17
N GLN A 41 -1.15 4.07 -3.40
CA GLN A 41 -0.24 3.83 -2.28
C GLN A 41 -0.88 2.83 -1.31
N ARG A 42 -0.19 1.71 -1.07
CA ARG A 42 -0.72 0.64 -0.21
C ARG A 42 -0.82 1.08 1.24
N GLU A 43 -1.49 0.32 2.07
CA GLU A 43 -1.57 0.38 3.53
C GLU A 43 -2.19 1.66 4.12
N THR A 44 -2.37 2.73 3.35
CA THR A 44 -3.06 3.95 3.83
C THR A 44 -4.51 3.63 4.10
N THR A 45 -4.93 3.83 5.35
CA THR A 45 -6.22 3.36 5.87
C THR A 45 -7.24 4.48 5.89
N VAL A 46 -8.38 4.26 5.26
CA VAL A 46 -9.55 5.16 5.25
C VAL A 46 -10.71 4.48 5.97
N ILE A 47 -11.46 5.23 6.77
CA ILE A 47 -12.71 4.78 7.39
C ILE A 47 -13.79 5.84 7.17
N TRP A 48 -14.99 5.41 6.74
CA TRP A 48 -16.08 6.34 6.40
C TRP A 48 -17.44 5.79 6.79
N ASP A 49 -18.43 6.65 6.83
CA ASP A 49 -19.82 6.30 7.04
C ASP A 49 -20.51 6.05 5.70
N LYS A 50 -21.05 4.83 5.50
CA LYS A 50 -21.71 4.45 4.24
C LYS A 50 -23.02 5.19 3.99
N SER A 51 -23.66 5.73 5.03
CA SER A 51 -24.93 6.45 4.91
C SER A 51 -24.79 7.91 4.52
N THR A 52 -23.65 8.51 4.83
CA THR A 52 -23.36 9.92 4.52
C THR A 52 -22.27 10.10 3.46
N GLY A 53 -21.50 9.05 3.19
CA GLY A 53 -20.34 9.13 2.32
C GLY A 53 -19.15 9.89 2.90
N LEU A 54 -19.19 10.31 4.15
CA LEU A 54 -18.16 11.16 4.75
C LEU A 54 -17.11 10.33 5.50
N PRO A 55 -15.82 10.66 5.35
CA PRO A 55 -14.78 10.09 6.20
C PRO A 55 -15.03 10.39 7.67
N LEU A 56 -14.87 9.37 8.53
CA LEU A 56 -15.01 9.50 9.98
C LEU A 56 -13.74 10.01 10.65
N ALA A 57 -12.62 9.97 9.94
CA ALA A 57 -11.33 10.49 10.36
C ALA A 57 -10.43 10.70 9.13
N ASN A 58 -9.36 11.48 9.30
CA ASN A 58 -8.31 11.54 8.29
C ASN A 58 -7.68 10.17 8.04
N ALA A 59 -7.38 9.87 6.78
CA ALA A 59 -6.72 8.64 6.38
C ALA A 59 -5.32 8.54 7.00
N ILE A 60 -5.04 7.44 7.72
CA ILE A 60 -3.73 7.22 8.33
C ILE A 60 -2.78 6.66 7.27
N VAL A 61 -1.74 7.45 6.96
CA VAL A 61 -0.77 7.14 5.88
C VAL A 61 0.14 5.97 6.28
N TRP A 62 0.62 5.22 5.30
CA TRP A 62 1.52 4.06 5.50
C TRP A 62 2.78 4.38 6.32
N GLN A 63 3.32 5.60 6.25
CA GLN A 63 4.49 6.06 7.00
C GLN A 63 4.20 6.41 8.47
N ASP A 64 2.94 6.42 8.89
CA ASP A 64 2.53 6.80 10.24
C ASP A 64 2.95 5.75 11.26
N THR A 65 3.56 6.17 12.36
CA THR A 65 4.09 5.27 13.39
C THR A 65 3.29 5.29 14.69
N ARG A 66 2.09 5.92 14.72
CA ARG A 66 1.28 6.03 15.95
C ARG A 66 0.89 4.71 16.58
N THR A 67 0.88 3.62 15.80
CA THR A 67 0.45 2.30 16.24
C THR A 67 1.59 1.41 16.77
N GLN A 68 2.81 1.94 16.87
CA GLN A 68 3.98 1.15 17.28
C GLN A 68 3.81 0.53 18.67
N GLU A 69 3.27 1.26 19.64
CA GLU A 69 3.05 0.76 21.00
C GLU A 69 2.02 -0.37 21.05
N LEU A 70 0.96 -0.27 20.24
CA LEU A 70 -0.04 -1.32 20.08
C LEU A 70 0.61 -2.62 19.58
N LEU A 71 1.48 -2.53 18.58
CA LEU A 71 2.18 -3.68 18.03
C LEU A 71 3.20 -4.26 19.00
N ASN A 72 3.90 -3.41 19.76
CA ASN A 72 4.83 -3.86 20.79
C ASN A 72 4.12 -4.65 21.90
N ALA A 73 2.88 -4.30 22.22
CA ALA A 73 2.07 -4.96 23.25
C ALA A 73 1.52 -6.33 22.83
N LEU A 74 1.59 -6.70 21.55
CA LEU A 74 1.17 -8.01 21.08
C LEU A 74 2.07 -9.11 21.70
N PRO A 75 1.47 -10.24 22.17
CA PRO A 75 2.26 -11.39 22.63
C PRO A 75 3.13 -11.96 21.50
N ASP A 76 4.27 -12.55 21.83
CA ASP A 76 5.18 -13.13 20.82
C ASP A 76 4.53 -14.27 20.03
N SER A 77 3.64 -15.03 20.65
CA SER A 77 2.82 -16.04 19.95
C SER A 77 1.93 -15.43 18.88
N ALA A 78 1.27 -14.32 19.18
CA ALA A 78 0.46 -13.59 18.20
C ALA A 78 1.32 -13.03 17.08
N LYS A 79 2.48 -12.42 17.38
CA LYS A 79 3.42 -11.92 16.38
C LYS A 79 3.88 -13.03 15.42
N SER A 80 4.20 -14.22 15.97
CA SER A 80 4.58 -15.38 15.18
C SER A 80 3.44 -15.83 14.24
N THR A 81 2.23 -15.96 14.76
CA THR A 81 1.04 -16.34 13.97
C THR A 81 0.75 -15.33 12.87
N ILE A 82 0.78 -14.03 13.19
CA ILE A 82 0.54 -12.97 12.21
C ILE A 82 1.58 -13.04 11.10
N THR A 83 2.86 -13.09 11.44
CA THR A 83 3.94 -13.18 10.44
C THR A 83 3.82 -14.45 9.59
N HIS A 84 3.46 -15.58 10.19
CA HIS A 84 3.27 -16.83 9.44
C HIS A 84 2.10 -16.74 8.46
N LYS A 85 0.93 -16.27 8.91
CA LYS A 85 -0.27 -16.22 8.06
C LYS A 85 -0.19 -15.15 6.98
N THR A 86 0.43 -14.00 7.27
CA THR A 86 0.43 -12.85 6.36
C THR A 86 1.69 -12.70 5.52
N GLY A 87 2.80 -13.37 5.89
CA GLY A 87 4.10 -13.15 5.24
C GLY A 87 4.77 -11.81 5.57
N LEU A 88 4.17 -11.02 6.46
CA LEU A 88 4.59 -9.66 6.77
C LEU A 88 5.30 -9.59 8.12
N ALA A 89 6.18 -8.61 8.28
CA ALA A 89 6.75 -8.24 9.56
C ALA A 89 5.73 -7.50 10.45
N ILE A 90 5.92 -7.52 11.75
CA ILE A 90 5.11 -6.71 12.68
C ILE A 90 5.63 -5.27 12.66
N ALA A 91 4.92 -4.41 11.93
CA ALA A 91 5.30 -3.02 11.76
C ALA A 91 4.08 -2.10 11.64
N PRO A 92 4.15 -0.83 12.10
CA PRO A 92 3.08 0.15 11.97
C PRO A 92 2.77 0.54 10.52
N TYR A 93 3.59 0.10 9.60
CA TYR A 93 3.46 0.26 8.18
C TYR A 93 2.12 -0.26 7.64
N PHE A 94 1.66 -1.42 8.13
CA PHE A 94 0.50 -2.15 7.62
C PHE A 94 -0.83 -1.68 8.22
N SER A 95 -1.95 -1.88 7.50
CA SER A 95 -3.25 -1.26 7.78
C SER A 95 -3.92 -1.73 9.07
N GLY A 96 -3.78 -3.01 9.44
CA GLY A 96 -4.55 -3.60 10.56
C GLY A 96 -4.40 -2.84 11.87
N SER A 97 -3.16 -2.48 12.24
CA SER A 97 -2.91 -1.70 13.46
C SER A 97 -3.50 -0.27 13.39
N LYS A 98 -3.57 0.33 12.19
CA LYS A 98 -4.20 1.64 11.99
C LYS A 98 -5.72 1.56 12.14
N MET A 99 -6.33 0.47 11.64
CA MET A 99 -7.76 0.20 11.85
C MET A 99 -8.07 0.06 13.34
N THR A 100 -7.27 -0.72 14.08
CA THR A 100 -7.41 -0.82 15.54
C THR A 100 -7.34 0.53 16.21
N TRP A 101 -6.35 1.33 15.85
CA TRP A 101 -6.17 2.66 16.44
C TRP A 101 -7.38 3.57 16.17
N LEU A 102 -7.91 3.59 14.95
CA LEU A 102 -9.11 4.35 14.59
C LEU A 102 -10.32 3.88 15.41
N ILE A 103 -10.52 2.58 15.52
CA ILE A 103 -11.62 1.98 16.31
C ILE A 103 -11.48 2.34 17.79
N GLU A 104 -10.30 2.34 18.36
CA GLU A 104 -10.08 2.58 19.79
C GLU A 104 -10.08 4.06 20.17
N ASN A 105 -9.72 4.97 19.25
CA ASN A 105 -9.44 6.37 19.59
C ASN A 105 -10.41 7.40 18.98
N VAL A 106 -11.25 7.00 17.99
CA VAL A 106 -12.19 7.92 17.33
C VAL A 106 -13.63 7.56 17.74
N VAL A 107 -14.31 8.49 18.38
CA VAL A 107 -15.65 8.27 18.94
C VAL A 107 -16.69 8.06 17.83
N GLU A 108 -16.56 8.81 16.74
CA GLU A 108 -17.42 8.73 15.55
C GLU A 108 -17.30 7.36 14.90
N VAL A 109 -16.10 6.77 14.83
CA VAL A 109 -15.86 5.42 14.32
C VAL A 109 -16.57 4.38 15.17
N LYS A 110 -16.45 4.46 16.51
CA LYS A 110 -17.16 3.54 17.42
C LYS A 110 -18.66 3.62 17.23
N SER A 111 -19.18 4.82 17.07
CA SER A 111 -20.61 5.07 16.90
C SER A 111 -21.12 4.50 15.57
N ALA A 112 -20.39 4.74 14.48
CA ALA A 112 -20.74 4.24 13.15
C ALA A 112 -20.67 2.70 13.07
N ILE A 113 -19.68 2.06 13.72
CA ILE A 113 -19.60 0.59 13.82
C ILE A 113 -20.83 0.04 14.56
N ARG A 114 -21.22 0.62 15.70
CA ARG A 114 -22.40 0.19 16.45
C ARG A 114 -23.69 0.35 15.66
N ALA A 115 -23.78 1.40 14.83
CA ALA A 115 -24.91 1.64 13.94
C ALA A 115 -24.91 0.75 12.68
N GLY A 116 -23.83 -0.02 12.44
CA GLY A 116 -23.66 -0.83 11.23
C GLY A 116 -23.38 0.01 9.97
N ASN A 117 -22.92 1.25 10.13
CA ASN A 117 -22.69 2.19 9.03
C ASN A 117 -21.21 2.38 8.66
N ALA A 118 -20.26 1.92 9.47
CA ALA A 118 -18.85 2.07 9.17
C ALA A 118 -18.42 1.15 8.04
N LEU A 119 -17.62 1.69 7.11
CA LEU A 119 -16.82 0.95 6.14
C LEU A 119 -15.36 1.36 6.30
N VAL A 120 -14.44 0.42 6.11
CA VAL A 120 -12.99 0.66 6.17
C VAL A 120 -12.31 0.01 4.96
N GLY A 121 -11.22 0.59 4.52
CA GLY A 121 -10.39 0.02 3.46
C GLY A 121 -9.11 0.80 3.25
N THR A 122 -8.40 0.44 2.20
CA THR A 122 -7.30 1.22 1.64
C THR A 122 -7.82 2.19 0.58
N ILE A 123 -6.94 2.99 -0.01
CA ILE A 123 -7.35 4.06 -0.94
C ILE A 123 -8.11 3.51 -2.15
N ASP A 124 -7.76 2.31 -2.64
CA ASP A 124 -8.50 1.63 -3.71
C ASP A 124 -9.97 1.42 -3.36
N SER A 125 -10.26 0.88 -2.16
CA SER A 125 -11.64 0.67 -1.70
C SER A 125 -12.41 1.98 -1.61
N TRP A 126 -11.78 3.05 -1.12
CA TRP A 126 -12.36 4.38 -1.07
C TRP A 126 -12.70 4.92 -2.47
N LEU A 127 -11.78 4.76 -3.43
CA LEU A 127 -11.98 5.21 -4.80
C LEU A 127 -13.05 4.39 -5.53
N VAL A 128 -13.02 3.06 -5.42
CA VAL A 128 -14.05 2.18 -6.02
C VAL A 128 -15.42 2.55 -5.49
N TRP A 129 -15.57 2.67 -4.17
CA TRP A 129 -16.85 3.00 -3.54
C TRP A 129 -17.40 4.33 -4.06
N ASN A 130 -16.57 5.38 -4.12
CA ASN A 130 -16.99 6.68 -4.63
C ASN A 130 -17.28 6.67 -6.14
N LEU A 131 -16.43 6.02 -6.94
CA LEU A 131 -16.61 5.95 -8.40
C LEU A 131 -17.88 5.20 -8.80
N THR A 132 -18.30 4.23 -7.99
CA THR A 132 -19.47 3.37 -8.29
C THR A 132 -20.78 3.89 -7.69
N GLY A 133 -20.77 5.08 -7.08
CA GLY A 133 -22.00 5.74 -6.63
C GLY A 133 -21.99 6.16 -5.15
N GLY A 134 -20.99 5.79 -4.37
CA GLY A 134 -20.88 6.19 -2.98
C GLY A 134 -22.08 5.74 -2.15
N GLU A 135 -22.68 6.68 -1.41
CA GLU A 135 -23.90 6.44 -0.61
C GLU A 135 -25.11 5.93 -1.43
N ASN A 136 -25.07 6.10 -2.76
CA ASN A 136 -26.13 5.69 -3.67
C ASN A 136 -25.87 4.33 -4.34
N GLY A 137 -25.26 3.40 -3.63
CA GLY A 137 -25.03 2.03 -4.09
C GLY A 137 -23.60 1.70 -4.49
N GLY A 138 -22.64 2.48 -4.00
CA GLY A 138 -21.22 2.20 -4.18
C GLY A 138 -20.81 0.81 -3.69
N VAL A 139 -19.94 0.14 -4.45
CA VAL A 139 -19.45 -1.19 -4.08
C VAL A 139 -18.24 -1.08 -3.14
N HIS A 140 -18.21 -1.92 -2.10
CA HIS A 140 -17.15 -1.94 -1.10
C HIS A 140 -16.25 -3.15 -1.32
N MET A 141 -15.20 -2.96 -2.09
CA MET A 141 -14.28 -4.01 -2.54
C MET A 141 -12.82 -3.57 -2.45
N THR A 142 -11.93 -4.54 -2.39
CA THR A 142 -10.47 -4.38 -2.54
C THR A 142 -9.92 -5.56 -3.34
N ASP A 143 -8.68 -5.47 -3.80
CA ASP A 143 -8.03 -6.60 -4.43
C ASP A 143 -7.10 -7.35 -3.46
N VAL A 144 -6.72 -8.57 -3.85
CA VAL A 144 -5.82 -9.43 -3.05
C VAL A 144 -4.46 -8.77 -2.78
N THR A 145 -3.96 -7.88 -3.65
CA THR A 145 -2.65 -7.24 -3.45
C THR A 145 -2.71 -6.18 -2.36
N ASN A 146 -3.75 -5.36 -2.31
CA ASN A 146 -4.00 -4.41 -1.22
C ASN A 146 -4.36 -5.13 0.08
N ALA A 147 -5.24 -6.13 0.03
CA ALA A 147 -5.61 -6.93 1.19
C ALA A 147 -4.39 -7.63 1.83
N SER A 148 -3.44 -8.12 1.02
CA SER A 148 -2.21 -8.75 1.51
C SER A 148 -1.30 -7.83 2.33
N ARG A 149 -1.57 -6.50 2.32
CA ARG A 149 -0.79 -5.49 3.05
C ARG A 149 -1.45 -5.02 4.34
N THR A 150 -2.43 -5.73 4.84
CA THR A 150 -3.24 -5.29 5.99
C THR A 150 -2.86 -5.92 7.33
N LEU A 151 -2.12 -7.02 7.37
CA LEU A 151 -1.95 -7.94 8.51
C LEU A 151 -3.24 -8.70 8.87
N LEU A 152 -4.28 -8.64 8.04
CA LEU A 152 -5.60 -9.24 8.32
C LEU A 152 -5.97 -10.34 7.32
N MET A 153 -5.30 -10.42 6.16
CA MET A 153 -5.54 -11.43 5.14
C MET A 153 -4.54 -12.59 5.29
N ASN A 154 -5.05 -13.80 5.22
CA ASN A 154 -4.22 -15.01 5.17
C ASN A 154 -3.77 -15.28 3.73
N LEU A 155 -2.45 -15.43 3.51
CA LEU A 155 -1.86 -15.66 2.18
C LEU A 155 -2.29 -16.97 1.52
N GLU A 156 -2.63 -17.99 2.30
CA GLU A 156 -3.01 -19.31 1.77
C GLU A 156 -4.47 -19.32 1.30
N THR A 157 -5.37 -18.70 2.07
CA THR A 157 -6.79 -18.67 1.75
C THR A 157 -7.21 -17.47 0.91
N LEU A 158 -6.38 -16.42 0.86
CA LEU A 158 -6.65 -15.11 0.24
C LEU A 158 -7.92 -14.43 0.76
N ASN A 159 -8.28 -14.73 2.01
CA ASN A 159 -9.45 -14.18 2.69
C ASN A 159 -9.05 -13.51 4.02
N TRP A 160 -9.95 -12.70 4.54
CA TRP A 160 -9.83 -12.19 5.91
C TRP A 160 -9.77 -13.38 6.88
N ASP A 161 -8.84 -13.34 7.83
CA ASP A 161 -8.60 -14.43 8.77
C ASP A 161 -9.14 -14.05 10.15
N ASP A 162 -10.09 -14.84 10.68
CA ASP A 162 -10.77 -14.53 11.95
C ASP A 162 -9.82 -14.40 13.15
N GLU A 163 -8.72 -15.17 13.16
CA GLU A 163 -7.74 -15.08 14.23
C GLU A 163 -6.96 -13.77 14.14
N LEU A 164 -6.55 -13.36 12.91
CA LEU A 164 -5.91 -12.08 12.69
C LEU A 164 -6.84 -10.92 13.03
N LEU A 165 -8.11 -10.99 12.62
CA LEU A 165 -9.13 -10.00 12.97
C LEU A 165 -9.30 -9.88 14.49
N SER A 166 -9.25 -11.00 15.22
CA SER A 166 -9.33 -11.02 16.68
C SER A 166 -8.14 -10.31 17.34
N TYR A 167 -6.89 -10.55 16.86
CA TYR A 167 -5.72 -9.87 17.40
C TYR A 167 -5.78 -8.35 17.23
N PHE A 168 -6.29 -7.90 16.10
CA PHE A 168 -6.43 -6.48 15.78
C PHE A 168 -7.79 -5.90 16.19
N LYS A 169 -8.71 -6.70 16.76
CA LYS A 169 -10.07 -6.28 17.17
C LYS A 169 -10.83 -5.55 16.05
N VAL A 170 -10.64 -5.97 14.81
CA VAL A 170 -11.30 -5.40 13.65
C VAL A 170 -12.52 -6.25 13.30
N PRO A 171 -13.74 -5.70 13.32
CA PRO A 171 -14.93 -6.45 12.92
C PRO A 171 -14.92 -6.77 11.43
N ALA A 172 -15.17 -8.02 11.04
CA ALA A 172 -15.26 -8.41 9.63
C ALA A 172 -16.32 -7.61 8.85
N SER A 173 -17.38 -7.18 9.52
CA SER A 173 -18.53 -6.48 8.91
C SER A 173 -18.18 -5.10 8.33
N ILE A 174 -17.04 -4.51 8.70
CA ILE A 174 -16.62 -3.20 8.17
C ILE A 174 -15.59 -3.33 7.04
N LEU A 175 -15.09 -4.55 6.76
CA LEU A 175 -14.06 -4.81 5.77
C LEU A 175 -14.65 -4.98 4.36
N PRO A 176 -13.90 -4.61 3.30
CA PRO A 176 -14.33 -4.82 1.92
C PRO A 176 -14.29 -6.30 1.53
N GLU A 177 -15.06 -6.67 0.51
CA GLU A 177 -14.90 -7.96 -0.16
C GLU A 177 -13.56 -8.01 -0.88
N ILE A 178 -12.78 -9.09 -0.69
CA ILE A 178 -11.51 -9.30 -1.40
C ILE A 178 -11.80 -9.95 -2.74
N ARG A 179 -11.30 -9.34 -3.82
CA ARG A 179 -11.49 -9.79 -5.20
C ARG A 179 -10.13 -10.03 -5.89
N SER A 180 -10.16 -10.60 -7.08
CA SER A 180 -8.94 -10.73 -7.91
C SER A 180 -8.45 -9.36 -8.37
N SER A 181 -7.18 -9.25 -8.80
CA SER A 181 -6.62 -7.98 -9.27
C SER A 181 -7.13 -7.56 -10.66
N ALA A 182 -7.73 -8.49 -11.41
CA ALA A 182 -8.26 -8.24 -12.76
C ALA A 182 -9.61 -8.95 -12.94
N GLU A 183 -10.67 -8.21 -12.75
CA GLU A 183 -12.08 -8.58 -12.99
C GLU A 183 -12.92 -7.32 -12.98
N ILE A 184 -14.20 -7.41 -13.40
CA ILE A 184 -15.11 -6.27 -13.31
C ILE A 184 -15.61 -6.16 -11.87
N TYR A 185 -15.17 -5.12 -11.17
CA TYR A 185 -15.57 -4.80 -9.79
C TYR A 185 -16.95 -4.10 -9.74
N GLY A 186 -17.29 -3.39 -10.78
CA GLY A 186 -18.50 -2.61 -10.93
C GLY A 186 -18.35 -1.60 -12.07
N TYR A 187 -19.32 -0.74 -12.18
CA TYR A 187 -19.33 0.32 -13.18
C TYR A 187 -19.39 1.68 -12.50
N THR A 188 -18.73 2.67 -13.08
CA THR A 188 -18.78 4.03 -12.55
C THR A 188 -20.19 4.61 -12.66
N ASP A 189 -20.58 5.42 -11.67
CA ASP A 189 -21.85 6.15 -11.70
C ASP A 189 -21.81 7.18 -12.85
N PRO A 190 -22.79 7.16 -13.78
CA PRO A 190 -22.87 8.14 -14.86
C PRO A 190 -23.00 9.60 -14.38
N ARG A 191 -23.41 9.82 -13.13
CA ARG A 191 -23.45 11.16 -12.51
C ARG A 191 -22.08 11.63 -11.99
N GLY A 192 -21.11 10.71 -11.94
CA GLY A 192 -19.75 10.98 -11.49
C GLY A 192 -18.87 11.64 -12.56
N PRO A 193 -17.56 11.75 -12.28
CA PRO A 193 -16.63 12.54 -13.10
C PRO A 193 -16.41 12.02 -14.53
N LEU A 194 -16.78 10.77 -14.80
CA LEU A 194 -16.68 10.17 -16.14
C LEU A 194 -17.90 10.44 -17.01
N GLY A 195 -19.06 10.80 -16.42
CA GLY A 195 -20.30 11.03 -17.15
C GLY A 195 -20.83 9.79 -17.88
N ALA A 196 -20.36 8.59 -17.55
CA ALA A 196 -20.72 7.33 -18.20
C ALA A 196 -20.50 6.14 -17.24
N ALA A 197 -21.19 5.03 -17.50
CA ALA A 197 -20.96 3.74 -16.84
C ALA A 197 -19.76 3.04 -17.50
N VAL A 198 -18.57 3.21 -16.92
CA VAL A 198 -17.33 2.60 -17.40
C VAL A 198 -16.94 1.46 -16.43
N PRO A 199 -16.58 0.25 -16.91
CA PRO A 199 -16.18 -0.83 -16.02
C PRO A 199 -14.87 -0.50 -15.30
N ILE A 200 -14.82 -0.74 -13.99
CA ILE A 200 -13.58 -0.78 -13.21
C ILE A 200 -13.08 -2.22 -13.28
N ALA A 201 -12.00 -2.47 -14.03
CA ALA A 201 -11.59 -3.80 -14.43
C ALA A 201 -10.24 -4.26 -13.88
N GLY A 202 -9.55 -3.40 -13.13
CA GLY A 202 -8.27 -3.74 -12.51
C GLY A 202 -8.01 -2.90 -11.26
N ILE A 203 -7.53 -3.56 -10.21
CA ILE A 203 -7.05 -2.92 -8.98
C ILE A 203 -5.77 -3.61 -8.56
N LEU A 204 -4.74 -2.82 -8.29
CA LEU A 204 -3.43 -3.30 -7.83
C LEU A 204 -2.80 -2.26 -6.90
N GLY A 205 -2.17 -2.70 -5.84
CA GLY A 205 -1.25 -1.84 -5.09
C GLY A 205 -0.12 -1.34 -5.98
N ASP A 206 0.42 -0.14 -5.71
CA ASP A 206 1.38 0.56 -6.57
C ASP A 206 2.59 -0.29 -7.01
N GLN A 207 3.15 -1.05 -6.07
CA GLN A 207 4.31 -1.90 -6.36
C GLN A 207 3.95 -3.12 -7.21
N GLN A 208 2.77 -3.68 -7.00
CA GLN A 208 2.23 -4.77 -7.80
C GLN A 208 1.79 -4.29 -9.20
N ALA A 209 1.19 -3.10 -9.29
CA ALA A 209 0.90 -2.47 -10.56
C ALA A 209 2.19 -2.26 -11.40
N ALA A 210 3.29 -1.89 -10.73
CA ALA A 210 4.58 -1.79 -11.38
C ALA A 210 5.12 -3.15 -11.86
N MET A 211 4.88 -4.27 -11.14
CA MET A 211 5.21 -5.62 -11.62
C MET A 211 4.48 -5.94 -12.93
N VAL A 212 3.16 -5.70 -12.95
CA VAL A 212 2.33 -5.90 -14.15
C VAL A 212 2.77 -4.98 -15.29
N GLY A 213 3.01 -3.69 -14.99
CA GLY A 213 3.45 -2.70 -15.98
C GLY A 213 4.82 -2.99 -16.58
N GLN A 214 5.70 -3.66 -15.83
CA GLN A 214 7.00 -4.16 -16.31
C GLN A 214 6.92 -5.59 -16.87
N THR A 215 5.72 -6.13 -17.04
CA THR A 215 5.47 -7.48 -17.58
C THR A 215 6.16 -8.62 -16.82
N CYS A 216 6.36 -8.45 -15.51
CA CYS A 216 6.98 -9.47 -14.65
C CYS A 216 5.95 -10.55 -14.28
N PHE A 217 5.48 -11.32 -15.26
CA PHE A 217 4.44 -12.34 -15.10
C PHE A 217 4.98 -13.72 -14.73
N ASP A 218 6.22 -14.02 -15.10
CA ASP A 218 6.80 -15.34 -14.87
C ASP A 218 7.62 -15.40 -13.57
N ARG A 219 7.73 -16.61 -13.03
CA ARG A 219 8.56 -16.88 -11.85
C ARG A 219 10.02 -16.50 -12.12
N GLY A 220 10.62 -15.75 -11.22
CA GLY A 220 12.01 -15.29 -11.31
C GLY A 220 12.15 -13.89 -11.92
N GLU A 221 11.09 -13.36 -12.53
CA GLU A 221 11.10 -11.98 -13.00
C GLU A 221 10.96 -11.01 -11.84
N SER A 222 11.62 -9.87 -11.96
CA SER A 222 11.68 -8.88 -10.88
C SER A 222 11.67 -7.46 -11.42
N LYS A 223 11.18 -6.56 -10.59
CA LYS A 223 11.30 -5.12 -10.83
C LYS A 223 11.84 -4.42 -9.60
N THR A 224 12.52 -3.31 -9.81
CA THR A 224 12.89 -2.38 -8.74
C THR A 224 12.39 -0.98 -9.08
N THR A 225 11.57 -0.42 -8.20
CA THR A 225 11.17 0.99 -8.29
C THR A 225 12.21 1.84 -7.57
N TYR A 226 12.84 2.74 -8.31
CA TYR A 226 13.80 3.72 -7.78
C TYR A 226 13.09 5.06 -7.57
N GLY A 227 12.94 5.46 -6.31
CA GLY A 227 12.33 6.71 -5.91
C GLY A 227 13.08 7.32 -4.73
N THR A 228 12.39 7.98 -3.81
CA THR A 228 12.93 8.42 -2.51
C THR A 228 13.61 7.25 -1.78
N GLY A 229 12.94 6.09 -1.76
CA GLY A 229 13.49 4.78 -1.44
C GLY A 229 13.34 3.83 -2.61
N ASN A 230 13.87 2.61 -2.49
CA ASN A 230 13.72 1.56 -3.49
C ASN A 230 12.82 0.45 -2.98
N PHE A 231 12.02 -0.10 -3.90
CA PHE A 231 11.18 -1.27 -3.65
C PHE A 231 11.43 -2.31 -4.73
N ALA A 232 12.07 -3.42 -4.34
CA ALA A 232 12.32 -4.55 -5.20
C ALA A 232 11.29 -5.65 -4.94
N LEU A 233 10.66 -6.16 -6.01
CA LEU A 233 9.76 -7.31 -5.96
C LEU A 233 10.27 -8.38 -6.92
N LEU A 234 10.28 -9.62 -6.44
CA LEU A 234 10.63 -10.83 -7.22
C LEU A 234 9.41 -11.76 -7.25
N ASN A 235 8.90 -12.05 -8.46
CA ASN A 235 7.80 -13.00 -8.65
C ASN A 235 8.25 -14.43 -8.31
N THR A 236 7.59 -15.08 -7.36
CA THR A 236 7.87 -16.47 -6.94
C THR A 236 6.94 -17.50 -7.59
N GLY A 237 6.09 -17.05 -8.53
CA GLY A 237 5.05 -17.90 -9.13
C GLY A 237 3.92 -18.15 -8.12
N THR A 238 3.33 -19.35 -8.20
CA THR A 238 2.22 -19.76 -7.31
C THR A 238 2.67 -20.28 -5.95
N GLU A 239 3.98 -20.23 -5.65
CA GLU A 239 4.53 -20.69 -4.38
C GLU A 239 4.66 -19.55 -3.37
N ILE A 240 4.17 -19.78 -2.14
CA ILE A 240 4.39 -18.89 -1.00
C ILE A 240 5.81 -19.12 -0.46
N VAL A 241 6.77 -18.38 -0.99
CA VAL A 241 8.16 -18.45 -0.56
C VAL A 241 8.40 -17.56 0.66
N ARG A 242 8.93 -18.12 1.74
CA ARG A 242 9.27 -17.37 2.95
C ARG A 242 10.78 -17.13 3.02
N SER A 243 11.15 -15.86 3.07
CA SER A 243 12.56 -15.46 3.16
C SER A 243 13.16 -15.80 4.53
N LYS A 244 14.40 -16.31 4.52
CA LYS A 244 15.22 -16.45 5.73
C LYS A 244 16.04 -15.18 6.02
N ASN A 245 16.05 -14.23 5.10
CA ASN A 245 16.90 -13.03 5.15
C ASN A 245 16.07 -11.74 5.30
N GLY A 246 14.83 -11.85 5.77
CA GLY A 246 14.04 -10.70 6.15
C GLY A 246 13.24 -10.04 5.01
N LEU A 247 13.16 -10.62 3.83
CA LEU A 247 12.23 -10.13 2.80
C LEU A 247 10.78 -10.46 3.20
N LEU A 248 9.86 -9.59 2.82
CA LEU A 248 8.43 -9.82 3.00
C LEU A 248 7.92 -10.79 1.93
N THR A 249 6.90 -11.57 2.28
CA THR A 249 6.11 -12.33 1.29
C THR A 249 4.76 -11.66 1.12
N THR A 250 4.35 -11.41 -0.12
CA THR A 250 3.09 -10.71 -0.44
C THR A 250 2.45 -11.34 -1.68
N VAL A 251 1.20 -11.02 -1.95
CA VAL A 251 0.59 -11.36 -3.25
C VAL A 251 1.18 -10.46 -4.33
N CYS A 252 1.60 -11.04 -5.44
CA CYS A 252 2.09 -10.33 -6.61
C CYS A 252 0.91 -9.83 -7.46
N PHE A 253 0.03 -10.73 -7.84
CA PHE A 253 -1.25 -10.46 -8.51
C PHE A 253 -2.11 -11.73 -8.53
N LYS A 254 -3.40 -11.56 -8.85
CA LYS A 254 -4.32 -12.66 -9.18
C LYS A 254 -5.24 -12.20 -10.30
N PHE A 255 -5.31 -12.94 -11.40
CA PHE A 255 -6.13 -12.60 -12.56
C PHE A 255 -7.34 -13.51 -12.65
N GLY A 256 -8.53 -12.97 -12.38
CA GLY A 256 -9.79 -13.71 -12.41
C GLY A 256 -9.75 -14.96 -11.53
N SER A 257 -10.08 -16.12 -12.12
CA SER A 257 -10.09 -17.43 -11.45
C SER A 257 -8.73 -18.12 -11.42
N ALA A 258 -7.69 -17.56 -12.07
CA ALA A 258 -6.35 -18.16 -12.06
C ALA A 258 -5.76 -18.18 -10.63
N PRO A 259 -4.82 -19.10 -10.35
CA PRO A 259 -4.07 -19.09 -9.10
C PRO A 259 -3.40 -17.73 -8.86
N ALA A 260 -3.28 -17.34 -7.60
CA ALA A 260 -2.51 -16.15 -7.24
C ALA A 260 -1.01 -16.39 -7.46
N HIS A 261 -0.32 -15.38 -7.94
CA HIS A 261 1.14 -15.31 -7.89
C HIS A 261 1.58 -14.54 -6.65
N TYR A 262 2.70 -14.95 -6.08
CA TYR A 262 3.28 -14.34 -4.90
C TYR A 262 4.59 -13.65 -5.25
N ALA A 263 5.08 -12.80 -4.36
CA ALA A 263 6.35 -12.12 -4.52
C ALA A 263 7.10 -12.02 -3.19
N LEU A 264 8.42 -12.05 -3.27
CA LEU A 264 9.29 -11.54 -2.23
C LEU A 264 9.47 -10.03 -2.45
N GLU A 265 9.34 -9.26 -1.38
CA GLU A 265 9.52 -7.81 -1.39
C GLU A 265 10.64 -7.38 -0.45
N GLY A 266 11.58 -6.60 -0.97
CA GLY A 266 12.60 -5.89 -0.22
C GLY A 266 12.49 -4.39 -0.43
N SER A 267 12.80 -3.61 0.60
CA SER A 267 12.79 -2.15 0.52
C SER A 267 14.06 -1.55 1.09
N VAL A 268 14.53 -0.47 0.44
CA VAL A 268 15.61 0.40 0.94
C VAL A 268 15.03 1.78 1.15
N ALA A 269 15.01 2.22 2.40
CA ALA A 269 14.25 3.43 2.78
C ALA A 269 14.82 4.73 2.19
N VAL A 270 16.13 4.80 1.96
CA VAL A 270 16.83 6.01 1.54
C VAL A 270 17.75 5.68 0.37
N THR A 271 17.38 6.10 -0.83
CA THR A 271 18.17 5.94 -2.06
C THR A 271 18.18 7.23 -2.86
N GLY A 272 17.14 7.55 -3.64
CA GLY A 272 17.06 8.81 -4.37
C GLY A 272 17.13 10.04 -3.46
N SER A 273 16.57 9.94 -2.25
CA SER A 273 16.73 11.00 -1.24
C SER A 273 18.16 11.19 -0.75
N ALA A 274 19.00 10.13 -0.76
CA ALA A 274 20.43 10.27 -0.51
C ALA A 274 21.13 11.07 -1.61
N ILE A 275 20.81 10.78 -2.87
CA ILE A 275 21.35 11.52 -4.03
C ILE A 275 20.93 13.00 -3.95
N GLN A 276 19.66 13.26 -3.67
CA GLN A 276 19.18 14.63 -3.48
C GLN A 276 19.92 15.32 -2.32
N TRP A 277 20.16 14.63 -1.20
CA TRP A 277 20.92 15.15 -0.07
C TRP A 277 22.37 15.50 -0.42
N LEU A 278 23.02 14.70 -1.29
CA LEU A 278 24.38 15.03 -1.79
C LEU A 278 24.41 16.37 -2.55
N GLY A 279 23.35 16.71 -3.29
CA GLY A 279 23.21 18.00 -3.94
C GLY A 279 22.82 19.12 -2.97
N ASP A 280 21.69 18.94 -2.27
CA ASP A 280 21.07 20.01 -1.49
C ASP A 280 21.85 20.38 -0.22
N GLN A 281 22.48 19.40 0.43
CA GLN A 281 23.14 19.60 1.74
C GLN A 281 24.67 19.61 1.63
N LEU A 282 25.26 18.67 0.88
CA LEU A 282 26.71 18.63 0.72
C LEU A 282 27.22 19.45 -0.48
N GLN A 283 26.34 19.76 -1.43
CA GLN A 283 26.67 20.56 -2.63
C GLN A 283 27.84 20.00 -3.44
N ILE A 284 28.01 18.66 -3.44
CA ILE A 284 29.06 17.96 -4.19
C ILE A 284 28.61 17.54 -5.58
N ILE A 285 27.31 17.67 -5.88
CA ILE A 285 26.71 17.50 -7.21
C ILE A 285 25.70 18.63 -7.45
N THR A 286 25.50 19.02 -8.69
CA THR A 286 24.48 20.01 -9.08
C THR A 286 23.19 19.36 -9.57
N ASN A 287 23.30 18.13 -10.08
CA ASN A 287 22.15 17.32 -10.51
C ASN A 287 22.45 15.83 -10.36
N ALA A 288 21.40 15.00 -10.33
CA ALA A 288 21.54 13.56 -10.13
C ALA A 288 22.33 12.84 -11.24
N ALA A 289 22.34 13.37 -12.47
CA ALA A 289 23.04 12.74 -13.59
C ALA A 289 24.58 12.76 -13.43
N GLU A 290 25.11 13.69 -12.64
CA GLU A 290 26.56 13.76 -12.39
C GLU A 290 27.07 12.60 -11.54
N VAL A 291 26.21 11.92 -10.78
CA VAL A 291 26.60 10.84 -9.86
C VAL A 291 27.27 9.69 -10.60
N GLU A 292 26.76 9.30 -11.76
CA GLU A 292 27.30 8.20 -12.55
C GLU A 292 28.74 8.51 -13.00
N ALA A 293 28.96 9.69 -13.55
CA ALA A 293 30.29 10.11 -14.02
C ALA A 293 31.30 10.22 -12.87
N LEU A 294 30.88 10.76 -11.72
CA LEU A 294 31.71 10.84 -10.52
C LEU A 294 32.04 9.46 -9.95
N ALA A 295 31.07 8.57 -9.89
CA ALA A 295 31.29 7.20 -9.41
C ALA A 295 32.23 6.42 -10.34
N ALA A 296 32.10 6.59 -11.64
CA ALA A 296 32.98 5.96 -12.65
C ALA A 296 34.41 6.53 -12.69
N SER A 297 34.64 7.70 -12.10
CA SER A 297 35.98 8.36 -12.07
C SER A 297 36.94 7.73 -11.06
N VAL A 298 36.46 6.85 -10.16
CA VAL A 298 37.28 6.18 -9.15
C VAL A 298 37.17 4.65 -9.30
N PRO A 299 38.26 3.90 -8.99
CA PRO A 299 38.27 2.44 -9.18
C PRO A 299 37.38 1.68 -8.17
N ASP A 300 37.21 2.24 -7.01
CA ASP A 300 36.42 1.65 -5.89
C ASP A 300 35.93 2.72 -4.90
N ASN A 301 35.33 2.33 -3.84
CA ASN A 301 34.79 3.24 -2.81
C ASN A 301 35.87 3.76 -1.83
N GLY A 302 37.15 3.47 -2.00
CA GLY A 302 38.22 3.89 -1.12
C GLY A 302 38.06 3.41 0.33
N GLY A 303 37.32 2.33 0.57
CA GLY A 303 36.96 1.84 1.92
C GLY A 303 35.91 2.67 2.65
N ILE A 304 35.24 3.61 1.97
CA ILE A 304 34.18 4.45 2.55
C ILE A 304 32.83 3.77 2.39
N TYR A 305 32.07 3.68 3.47
CA TYR A 305 30.70 3.18 3.49
C TYR A 305 29.75 4.31 3.92
N PHE A 306 28.78 4.62 3.08
CA PHE A 306 27.77 5.62 3.35
C PHE A 306 26.47 4.95 3.82
N VAL A 307 26.10 5.20 5.08
CA VAL A 307 24.85 4.70 5.68
C VAL A 307 23.88 5.87 5.83
N PRO A 308 22.94 6.07 4.89
CA PRO A 308 22.01 7.18 4.97
C PRO A 308 21.01 6.96 6.09
N ALA A 309 20.90 7.92 7.00
CA ALA A 309 19.94 7.93 8.11
C ALA A 309 19.27 9.31 8.22
N LEU A 310 18.79 9.81 7.09
CA LEU A 310 18.43 11.21 6.90
C LEU A 310 17.19 11.67 7.69
N ASP A 311 16.34 10.77 8.18
CA ASP A 311 15.11 11.10 8.90
C ASP A 311 15.20 10.96 10.43
N ARG A 312 16.42 10.85 10.97
CA ARG A 312 16.61 10.67 12.41
C ARG A 312 16.60 11.99 13.18
N LYS A 313 15.41 12.58 13.36
CA LYS A 313 15.18 13.55 14.44
C LYS A 313 14.98 12.91 15.82
N SER A 314 14.99 11.60 15.95
CA SER A 314 14.97 10.89 17.23
C SER A 314 16.02 9.80 17.27
N THR A 315 16.88 9.88 18.25
CA THR A 315 17.97 8.95 18.60
C THR A 315 17.50 7.59 19.11
N ARG A 316 16.32 7.13 18.76
CA ARG A 316 15.82 5.78 19.06
C ARG A 316 15.53 5.05 17.79
N LEU A 317 16.33 4.03 17.50
CA LEU A 317 16.11 3.00 16.51
C LEU A 317 14.69 2.43 16.65
N ASN A 318 13.83 2.72 15.69
CA ASN A 318 12.64 1.92 15.51
C ASN A 318 13.06 0.58 14.91
N SER A 319 12.59 -0.51 15.50
CA SER A 319 12.90 -1.87 15.08
C SER A 319 12.60 -2.18 13.61
N SER A 320 11.78 -1.38 12.95
CA SER A 320 11.53 -1.46 11.49
C SER A 320 12.74 -1.07 10.64
N HIS A 321 13.74 -0.33 11.19
CA HIS A 321 14.99 0.00 10.52
C HIS A 321 16.12 -1.02 10.83
N GLU A 322 16.02 -1.82 11.89
CA GLU A 322 16.95 -2.92 12.14
C GLU A 322 16.92 -3.99 11.02
N TRP A 323 15.81 -4.11 10.34
CA TRP A 323 15.64 -5.05 9.24
C TRP A 323 16.48 -4.70 8.01
N ILE A 324 16.70 -3.41 7.75
CA ILE A 324 17.48 -2.92 6.60
C ILE A 324 18.98 -2.99 6.84
N SER A 325 19.42 -2.90 8.10
CA SER A 325 20.84 -2.93 8.47
C SER A 325 21.43 -4.34 8.56
N ARG A 326 20.63 -5.40 8.43
CA ARG A 326 21.07 -6.80 8.51
C ARG A 326 21.18 -7.52 7.16
N MET A 327 21.11 -6.81 6.04
CA MET A 327 21.50 -7.44 4.77
C MET A 327 23.01 -7.68 4.79
N PRO A 328 23.50 -8.93 4.64
CA PRO A 328 24.92 -9.17 4.48
C PRO A 328 25.40 -8.50 3.21
N SER A 329 26.48 -7.73 3.31
CA SER A 329 27.18 -7.14 2.17
C SER A 329 28.00 -8.19 1.41
N SER A 330 27.41 -9.33 1.07
CA SER A 330 28.11 -10.36 0.29
C SER A 330 27.11 -11.30 -0.41
N ALA A 331 26.92 -11.06 -1.65
CA ALA A 331 27.00 -12.01 -2.77
C ALA A 331 26.69 -11.26 -4.07
#